data_463f3e019a47a0438247d679cbcf1b87
#
_entry.id   463f3e019a47a0438247d679cbcf1b87
#
_cell.length_a   1.000
_cell.length_b   1.000
_cell.length_c   1.000
_cell.angle_alpha   90.00
_cell.angle_beta   90.00
_cell.angle_gamma   90.00
#
_symmetry.space_group_name_H-M   'P 1'
#
loop_
_entity.id
_entity.type
_entity.pdbx_description
1 polymer ?
#
loop_
_entity_poly.entity_id
_entity_poly.type
_entity_poly.pdbx_seq_one_letter_code
_entity_poly.pdbx_strand_id
1 'polypeptide(L)'
;MDNYSTKISERLWNQPDKGELEAERENTFIDDIVQKAHIERELLKSLDGIRTAFDGGAGCGRFSILLAKQGIHVTHFDISQPMIDKAKELAEQAGVADRITFVKGALEDLSAYADRSFDLVMSFDAPISYTYPHQEQVIGELVRITDKRIMISVSSRLGSVPYLANPIQKNQFILDENSKDPWVQQCLSRREQMIEGFSFNKESLVRAYETGLLSDVEKTKEAYEQGQTPWCVTYHFMPDELENILKRFGVKNISLAGPGAYARTIPNEILKKIMNDPKQRADFLEFCHMYDSNPYVCGLGKDNLFAKGER
;
A
#
# COMPACT_ATOMS: atom_id res chain seq x y z
N MET A 1 -21.60 -11.71 9.16
CA MET A 1 -20.33 -12.00 8.47
C MET A 1 -19.22 -11.95 9.50
N ASP A 2 -18.27 -12.85 9.41
CA ASP A 2 -17.14 -12.86 10.35
C ASP A 2 -16.21 -11.68 10.03
N ASN A 3 -16.11 -10.70 10.94
CA ASN A 3 -15.44 -9.43 10.71
C ASN A 3 -14.02 -9.40 11.34
N TYR A 4 -13.34 -10.55 11.35
CA TYR A 4 -12.05 -10.71 12.03
C TYR A 4 -10.96 -9.80 11.45
N SER A 5 -10.84 -9.76 10.13
CA SER A 5 -9.79 -8.94 9.47
C SER A 5 -9.93 -7.46 9.83
N THR A 6 -11.15 -6.92 9.80
CA THR A 6 -11.42 -5.53 10.20
C THR A 6 -11.02 -5.28 11.65
N LYS A 7 -11.38 -6.18 12.58
CA LYS A 7 -11.05 -6.04 14.01
C LYS A 7 -9.54 -6.13 14.26
N ILE A 8 -8.84 -7.02 13.57
CA ILE A 8 -7.38 -7.15 13.65
C ILE A 8 -6.72 -5.89 13.11
N SER A 9 -7.15 -5.41 11.94
CA SER A 9 -6.67 -4.18 11.33
C SER A 9 -6.94 -2.97 12.24
N GLU A 10 -8.14 -2.86 12.77
CA GLU A 10 -8.48 -1.77 13.71
C GLU A 10 -7.58 -1.79 14.95
N ARG A 11 -7.36 -2.96 15.58
CA ARG A 11 -6.46 -3.08 16.75
C ARG A 11 -5.02 -2.72 16.39
N LEU A 12 -4.52 -3.19 15.24
CA LEU A 12 -3.14 -2.93 14.81
C LEU A 12 -2.89 -1.45 14.52
N TRP A 13 -3.78 -0.83 13.73
CA TRP A 13 -3.57 0.53 13.25
C TRP A 13 -4.01 1.61 14.26
N ASN A 14 -4.83 1.27 15.27
CA ASN A 14 -5.17 2.20 16.35
C ASN A 14 -4.19 2.20 17.54
N GLN A 15 -2.99 1.62 17.41
CA GLN A 15 -1.95 1.80 18.41
C GLN A 15 -1.53 3.29 18.47
N PRO A 16 -1.32 3.85 19.69
CA PRO A 16 -1.17 5.30 19.86
C PRO A 16 -0.09 5.96 19.00
N ASP A 17 1.04 5.28 18.81
CA ASP A 17 2.20 5.85 18.10
C ASP A 17 2.17 5.62 16.58
N LYS A 18 1.11 4.98 16.06
CA LYS A 18 1.07 4.58 14.65
C LYS A 18 1.12 5.75 13.68
N GLY A 19 0.40 6.83 13.95
CA GLY A 19 0.41 8.01 13.09
C GLY A 19 1.80 8.63 12.95
N GLU A 20 2.52 8.81 14.07
CA GLU A 20 3.88 9.35 14.06
C GLU A 20 4.85 8.42 13.32
N LEU A 21 4.85 7.12 13.65
CA LEU A 21 5.74 6.14 13.04
C LEU A 21 5.55 6.04 11.53
N GLU A 22 4.31 6.06 11.05
CA GLU A 22 4.05 5.99 9.60
C GLU A 22 4.41 7.30 8.88
N ALA A 23 4.22 8.45 9.51
CA ALA A 23 4.64 9.74 8.96
C ALA A 23 6.17 9.84 8.85
N GLU A 24 6.93 9.37 9.86
CA GLU A 24 8.39 9.35 9.84
C GLU A 24 8.96 8.35 8.84
N ARG A 25 8.22 7.28 8.54
CA ARG A 25 8.67 6.17 7.69
C ARG A 25 8.77 6.52 6.19
N GLU A 26 8.23 7.63 5.75
CA GLU A 26 8.09 8.01 4.34
C GLU A 26 9.38 7.94 3.50
N ASN A 27 10.55 8.16 4.12
CA ASN A 27 11.84 8.15 3.43
C ASN A 27 12.79 7.07 3.97
N THR A 28 12.28 6.10 4.69
CA THR A 28 13.08 5.09 5.39
C THR A 28 13.48 3.94 4.47
N PHE A 29 12.57 3.51 3.61
CA PHE A 29 12.78 2.36 2.72
C PHE A 29 12.80 2.78 1.25
N ILE A 30 13.78 2.27 0.52
CA ILE A 30 13.98 2.63 -0.91
C ILE A 30 12.81 2.15 -1.77
N ASP A 31 12.29 0.95 -1.50
CA ASP A 31 11.13 0.40 -2.21
C ASP A 31 9.89 1.28 -2.03
N ASP A 32 9.63 1.78 -0.81
CA ASP A 32 8.53 2.70 -0.52
C ASP A 32 8.70 4.05 -1.24
N ILE A 33 9.92 4.58 -1.29
CA ILE A 33 10.23 5.83 -2.01
C ILE A 33 9.94 5.68 -3.51
N VAL A 34 10.39 4.58 -4.13
CA VAL A 34 10.16 4.33 -5.56
C VAL A 34 8.67 4.17 -5.86
N GLN A 35 7.96 3.43 -5.01
CA GLN A 35 6.53 3.22 -5.08
C GLN A 35 5.75 4.54 -5.02
N LYS A 36 6.02 5.34 -3.99
CA LYS A 36 5.35 6.64 -3.78
C LYS A 36 5.61 7.61 -4.92
N ALA A 37 6.84 7.64 -5.45
CA ALA A 37 7.18 8.47 -6.60
C ALA A 37 6.40 8.06 -7.86
N HIS A 38 6.21 6.75 -8.10
CA HIS A 38 5.39 6.25 -9.20
C HIS A 38 3.93 6.68 -9.06
N ILE A 39 3.33 6.43 -7.89
CA ILE A 39 1.92 6.76 -7.61
C ILE A 39 1.69 8.27 -7.77
N GLU A 40 2.54 9.10 -7.18
CA GLU A 40 2.45 10.55 -7.25
C GLU A 40 2.48 11.05 -8.70
N ARG A 41 3.40 10.53 -9.51
CA ARG A 41 3.50 10.89 -10.93
C ARG A 41 2.24 10.48 -11.71
N GLU A 42 1.72 9.29 -11.48
CA GLU A 42 0.50 8.81 -12.14
C GLU A 42 -0.75 9.57 -11.69
N LEU A 43 -0.87 9.91 -10.40
CA LEU A 43 -1.93 10.79 -9.89
C LEU A 43 -1.91 12.15 -10.60
N LEU A 44 -0.77 12.85 -10.57
CA LEU A 44 -0.65 14.19 -11.14
C LEU A 44 -0.96 14.24 -12.64
N LYS A 45 -0.65 13.18 -13.39
CA LYS A 45 -1.02 13.06 -14.81
C LYS A 45 -2.52 12.82 -15.04
N SER A 46 -3.24 12.40 -14.01
CA SER A 46 -4.62 11.93 -14.13
C SER A 46 -5.65 12.92 -13.55
N LEU A 47 -5.30 14.19 -13.34
CA LEU A 47 -6.17 15.15 -12.65
C LEU A 47 -7.10 15.94 -13.56
N ASP A 48 -6.97 15.82 -14.88
CA ASP A 48 -7.86 16.54 -15.80
C ASP A 48 -9.33 16.17 -15.57
N GLY A 49 -10.16 17.18 -15.33
CA GLY A 49 -11.58 17.05 -15.05
C GLY A 49 -11.91 16.45 -13.66
N ILE A 50 -10.95 16.30 -12.73
CA ILE A 50 -11.16 15.81 -11.36
C ILE A 50 -11.38 16.99 -10.42
N ARG A 51 -12.50 16.95 -9.66
CA ARG A 51 -12.85 17.94 -8.63
C ARG A 51 -13.02 17.32 -7.26
N THR A 52 -13.43 16.06 -7.21
CA THR A 52 -13.65 15.30 -5.98
C THR A 52 -12.86 14.00 -5.99
N ALA A 53 -12.28 13.63 -4.85
CA ALA A 53 -11.57 12.37 -4.70
C ALA A 53 -11.95 11.67 -3.40
N PHE A 54 -11.95 10.34 -3.42
CA PHE A 54 -12.03 9.47 -2.25
C PHE A 54 -10.67 8.77 -2.07
N ASP A 55 -10.07 8.90 -0.90
CA ASP A 55 -8.81 8.25 -0.52
C ASP A 55 -9.11 7.23 0.57
N GLY A 56 -9.17 5.96 0.19
CA GLY A 56 -9.57 4.85 1.05
C GLY A 56 -8.38 4.12 1.67
N GLY A 57 -8.31 4.08 3.01
CA GLY A 57 -7.14 3.64 3.75
C GLY A 57 -6.02 4.66 3.64
N ALA A 58 -6.36 5.93 3.80
CA ALA A 58 -5.53 7.09 3.46
C ALA A 58 -4.33 7.32 4.40
N GLY A 59 -4.25 6.59 5.54
CA GLY A 59 -3.16 6.69 6.49
C GLY A 59 -2.90 8.11 6.98
N CYS A 60 -1.65 8.57 6.94
CA CYS A 60 -1.26 9.93 7.34
C CYS A 60 -1.58 11.01 6.27
N GLY A 61 -2.32 10.67 5.21
CA GLY A 61 -2.90 11.63 4.28
C GLY A 61 -1.96 12.16 3.20
N ARG A 62 -0.86 11.49 2.89
CA ARG A 62 0.11 11.93 1.86
C ARG A 62 -0.57 12.30 0.55
N PHE A 63 -1.37 11.39 -0.01
CA PHE A 63 -2.02 11.60 -1.30
C PHE A 63 -3.26 12.49 -1.18
N SER A 64 -3.98 12.44 -0.06
CA SER A 64 -5.05 13.40 0.25
C SER A 64 -4.54 14.85 0.23
N ILE A 65 -3.41 15.11 0.90
CA ILE A 65 -2.77 16.45 0.95
C ILE A 65 -2.23 16.84 -0.44
N LEU A 66 -1.64 15.90 -1.19
CA LEU A 66 -1.18 16.14 -2.55
C LEU A 66 -2.32 16.64 -3.45
N LEU A 67 -3.47 15.95 -3.44
CA LEU A 67 -4.63 16.32 -4.24
C LEU A 67 -5.27 17.62 -3.76
N ALA A 68 -5.37 17.84 -2.46
CA ALA A 68 -5.89 19.08 -1.90
C ALA A 68 -5.05 20.31 -2.31
N LYS A 69 -3.72 20.17 -2.40
CA LYS A 69 -2.83 21.20 -2.97
C LYS A 69 -3.10 21.50 -4.44
N GLN A 70 -3.68 20.55 -5.19
CA GLN A 70 -4.12 20.76 -6.58
C GLN A 70 -5.54 21.33 -6.66
N GLY A 71 -6.16 21.70 -5.53
CA GLY A 71 -7.50 22.28 -5.48
C GLY A 71 -8.65 21.27 -5.47
N ILE A 72 -8.37 19.99 -5.33
CA ILE A 72 -9.35 18.90 -5.29
C ILE A 72 -9.93 18.77 -3.88
N HIS A 73 -11.25 18.56 -3.77
CA HIS A 73 -11.88 18.19 -2.51
C HIS A 73 -11.72 16.69 -2.26
N VAL A 74 -11.12 16.31 -1.14
CA VAL A 74 -10.79 14.93 -0.82
C VAL A 74 -11.58 14.44 0.38
N THR A 75 -12.20 13.28 0.27
CA THR A 75 -12.65 12.48 1.41
C THR A 75 -11.50 11.54 1.81
N HIS A 76 -10.83 11.86 2.90
CA HIS A 76 -9.82 11.06 3.56
C HIS A 76 -10.52 10.04 4.47
N PHE A 77 -10.47 8.77 4.12
CA PHE A 77 -11.18 7.69 4.80
C PHE A 77 -10.19 6.66 5.35
N ASP A 78 -10.19 6.45 6.66
CA ASP A 78 -9.28 5.49 7.30
C ASP A 78 -9.94 4.81 8.52
N ILE A 79 -9.51 3.60 8.85
CA ILE A 79 -9.97 2.85 10.02
C ILE A 79 -9.29 3.32 11.31
N SER A 80 -8.14 3.96 11.20
CA SER A 80 -7.25 4.35 12.30
C SER A 80 -7.46 5.81 12.73
N GLN A 81 -7.88 6.02 13.98
CA GLN A 81 -7.97 7.36 14.52
C GLN A 81 -6.61 8.06 14.65
N PRO A 82 -5.52 7.40 15.13
CA PRO A 82 -4.19 8.01 15.15
C PRO A 82 -3.68 8.47 13.78
N MET A 83 -3.97 7.71 12.72
CA MET A 83 -3.64 8.10 11.34
C MET A 83 -4.40 9.36 10.92
N ILE A 84 -5.72 9.38 11.16
CA ILE A 84 -6.57 10.53 10.83
C ILE A 84 -6.11 11.79 11.59
N ASP A 85 -5.77 11.66 12.86
CA ASP A 85 -5.33 12.80 13.66
C ASP A 85 -3.99 13.35 13.14
N LYS A 86 -3.06 12.47 12.77
CA LYS A 86 -1.80 12.87 12.12
C LYS A 86 -2.03 13.48 10.74
N ALA A 87 -2.93 12.92 9.95
CA ALA A 87 -3.29 13.49 8.64
C ALA A 87 -3.89 14.91 8.76
N LYS A 88 -4.72 15.17 9.77
CA LYS A 88 -5.25 16.52 10.06
C LYS A 88 -4.12 17.50 10.38
N GLU A 89 -3.23 17.13 11.29
CA GLU A 89 -2.06 17.95 11.64
C GLU A 89 -1.24 18.31 10.40
N LEU A 90 -0.91 17.32 9.56
CA LEU A 90 -0.11 17.53 8.35
C LEU A 90 -0.87 18.36 7.31
N ALA A 91 -2.18 18.21 7.19
CA ALA A 91 -3.01 19.01 6.29
C ALA A 91 -3.12 20.48 6.74
N GLU A 92 -3.21 20.73 8.06
CA GLU A 92 -3.17 22.07 8.64
C GLU A 92 -1.81 22.74 8.38
N GLN A 93 -0.70 22.03 8.63
CA GLN A 93 0.65 22.50 8.33
C GLN A 93 0.84 22.81 6.83
N ALA A 94 0.19 22.04 5.95
CA ALA A 94 0.22 22.25 4.50
C ALA A 94 -0.75 23.35 4.02
N GLY A 95 -1.63 23.89 4.90
CA GLY A 95 -2.61 24.92 4.57
C GLY A 95 -3.74 24.44 3.65
N VAL A 96 -4.13 23.16 3.71
CA VAL A 96 -5.15 22.55 2.84
C VAL A 96 -6.24 21.78 3.59
N ALA A 97 -6.29 21.89 4.91
CA ALA A 97 -7.24 21.14 5.74
C ALA A 97 -8.72 21.43 5.38
N ASP A 98 -9.02 22.63 4.90
CA ASP A 98 -10.35 23.06 4.43
C ASP A 98 -10.85 22.32 3.19
N ARG A 99 -9.96 21.65 2.45
CA ARG A 99 -10.26 20.82 1.28
C ARG A 99 -10.35 19.33 1.56
N ILE A 100 -10.15 18.92 2.82
CA ILE A 100 -10.15 17.50 3.19
C ILE A 100 -11.24 17.23 4.22
N THR A 101 -12.14 16.31 3.89
CA THR A 101 -13.13 15.75 4.82
C THR A 101 -12.56 14.46 5.42
N PHE A 102 -12.32 14.45 6.73
CA PHE A 102 -11.76 13.30 7.43
C PHE A 102 -12.88 12.41 7.97
N VAL A 103 -12.87 11.13 7.59
CA VAL A 103 -13.89 10.15 7.98
C VAL A 103 -13.23 8.91 8.52
N LYS A 104 -13.66 8.46 9.72
CA LYS A 104 -13.27 7.17 10.27
C LYS A 104 -14.22 6.08 9.80
N GLY A 105 -13.68 5.01 9.22
CA GLY A 105 -14.49 3.88 8.76
C GLY A 105 -13.65 2.74 8.19
N ALA A 106 -14.29 1.59 7.98
CA ALA A 106 -13.70 0.41 7.37
C ALA A 106 -14.09 0.32 5.89
N LEU A 107 -13.16 -0.07 5.02
CA LEU A 107 -13.39 -0.18 3.56
C LEU A 107 -14.47 -1.22 3.21
N GLU A 108 -14.78 -2.12 4.11
CA GLU A 108 -15.86 -3.11 3.96
C GLU A 108 -17.27 -2.49 4.06
N ASP A 109 -17.38 -1.23 4.49
CA ASP A 109 -18.67 -0.51 4.56
C ASP A 109 -18.57 0.90 3.95
N LEU A 110 -18.87 0.99 2.67
CA LEU A 110 -18.99 2.23 1.91
C LEU A 110 -20.46 2.57 1.56
N SER A 111 -21.42 1.99 2.29
CA SER A 111 -22.86 2.15 2.05
C SER A 111 -23.38 3.59 2.19
N ALA A 112 -22.67 4.44 2.94
CA ALA A 112 -22.98 5.86 3.09
C ALA A 112 -22.76 6.67 1.79
N TYR A 113 -22.01 6.13 0.82
CA TYR A 113 -21.69 6.82 -0.42
C TYR A 113 -22.55 6.30 -1.58
N ALA A 114 -23.16 7.21 -2.33
CA ALA A 114 -23.92 6.85 -3.51
C ALA A 114 -23.01 6.39 -4.66
N ASP A 115 -23.61 5.70 -5.64
CA ASP A 115 -22.93 5.34 -6.87
C ASP A 115 -22.38 6.59 -7.55
N ARG A 116 -21.16 6.50 -8.09
CA ARG A 116 -20.50 7.58 -8.84
C ARG A 116 -20.41 8.91 -8.09
N SER A 117 -20.16 8.86 -6.78
CA SER A 117 -20.07 10.07 -5.93
C SER A 117 -18.72 10.78 -5.99
N PHE A 118 -17.69 10.15 -6.56
CA PHE A 118 -16.36 10.74 -6.65
C PHE A 118 -15.78 10.66 -8.06
N ASP A 119 -15.23 11.78 -8.56
CA ASP A 119 -14.54 11.82 -9.85
C ASP A 119 -13.34 10.87 -9.89
N LEU A 120 -12.58 10.79 -8.78
CA LEU A 120 -11.43 9.89 -8.57
C LEU A 120 -11.61 9.09 -7.29
N VAL A 121 -11.44 7.78 -7.37
CA VAL A 121 -11.32 6.92 -6.19
C VAL A 121 -9.92 6.33 -6.16
N MET A 122 -9.26 6.44 -5.02
CA MET A 122 -7.93 5.88 -4.83
C MET A 122 -7.84 5.12 -3.51
N SER A 123 -6.93 4.12 -3.48
CA SER A 123 -6.59 3.35 -2.29
C SER A 123 -5.18 2.80 -2.47
N PHE A 124 -4.19 3.33 -1.73
CA PHE A 124 -2.78 3.01 -1.90
C PHE A 124 -2.16 2.40 -0.65
N ASP A 125 -0.98 1.78 -0.80
CA ASP A 125 -0.25 1.04 0.25
C ASP A 125 -1.03 -0.18 0.79
N ALA A 126 -1.80 -0.82 -0.12
CA ALA A 126 -2.43 -2.11 0.07
C ALA A 126 -3.52 -2.25 1.16
N PRO A 127 -4.30 -1.22 1.56
CA PRO A 127 -5.36 -1.40 2.56
C PRO A 127 -6.41 -2.42 2.11
N ILE A 128 -6.71 -2.52 0.81
CA ILE A 128 -7.60 -3.53 0.22
C ILE A 128 -7.11 -4.94 0.54
N SER A 129 -5.81 -5.18 0.55
CA SER A 129 -5.21 -6.48 0.85
C SER A 129 -5.44 -6.95 2.28
N TYR A 130 -5.75 -6.04 3.21
CA TYR A 130 -6.05 -6.33 4.61
C TYR A 130 -7.51 -6.65 4.87
N THR A 131 -8.39 -6.58 3.86
CA THR A 131 -9.82 -6.84 3.99
C THR A 131 -10.21 -8.30 3.69
N TYR A 132 -9.25 -9.23 3.65
CA TYR A 132 -9.53 -10.66 3.45
C TYR A 132 -10.57 -11.19 4.47
N PRO A 133 -11.59 -11.95 4.05
CA PRO A 133 -11.85 -12.48 2.71
C PRO A 133 -12.73 -11.58 1.82
N HIS A 134 -12.88 -10.29 2.11
CA HIS A 134 -13.80 -9.36 1.45
C HIS A 134 -13.14 -8.46 0.39
N GLN A 135 -11.85 -8.69 0.07
CA GLN A 135 -11.05 -7.82 -0.80
C GLN A 135 -11.67 -7.58 -2.19
N GLU A 136 -12.32 -8.59 -2.76
CA GLU A 136 -13.00 -8.43 -4.05
C GLU A 136 -14.28 -7.57 -3.93
N GLN A 137 -15.06 -7.77 -2.86
CA GLN A 137 -16.23 -6.95 -2.57
C GLN A 137 -15.83 -5.49 -2.35
N VAL A 138 -14.74 -5.24 -1.63
CA VAL A 138 -14.20 -3.90 -1.39
C VAL A 138 -13.80 -3.22 -2.71
N ILE A 139 -13.12 -3.93 -3.62
CA ILE A 139 -12.83 -3.40 -4.96
C ILE A 139 -14.13 -3.04 -5.69
N GLY A 140 -15.15 -3.88 -5.62
CA GLY A 140 -16.46 -3.62 -6.22
C GLY A 140 -17.11 -2.34 -5.68
N GLU A 141 -17.08 -2.12 -4.37
CA GLU A 141 -17.59 -0.93 -3.72
C GLU A 141 -16.79 0.34 -4.09
N LEU A 142 -15.47 0.26 -4.13
CA LEU A 142 -14.63 1.35 -4.61
C LEU A 142 -14.94 1.70 -6.07
N VAL A 143 -15.12 0.70 -6.93
CA VAL A 143 -15.57 0.94 -8.31
C VAL A 143 -16.99 1.51 -8.35
N ARG A 144 -17.92 1.07 -7.50
CA ARG A 144 -19.30 1.57 -7.44
C ARG A 144 -19.34 3.08 -7.18
N ILE A 145 -18.57 3.57 -6.22
CA ILE A 145 -18.53 5.00 -5.86
C ILE A 145 -17.69 5.85 -6.83
N THR A 146 -16.95 5.23 -7.77
CA THR A 146 -16.14 5.92 -8.80
C THR A 146 -17.02 6.44 -9.92
N ASP A 147 -16.86 7.70 -10.34
CA ASP A 147 -17.50 8.25 -11.54
C ASP A 147 -16.60 8.21 -12.78
N LYS A 148 -15.32 8.60 -12.66
CA LYS A 148 -14.43 8.73 -13.83
C LYS A 148 -13.22 7.80 -13.75
N ARG A 149 -12.41 7.89 -12.69
CA ARG A 149 -11.12 7.20 -12.60
C ARG A 149 -10.98 6.47 -11.26
N ILE A 150 -10.39 5.28 -11.33
CA ILE A 150 -9.97 4.52 -10.15
C ILE A 150 -8.47 4.26 -10.23
N MET A 151 -7.79 4.41 -9.09
CA MET A 151 -6.37 4.11 -8.93
C MET A 151 -6.16 3.40 -7.60
N ILE A 152 -5.69 2.18 -7.64
CA ILE A 152 -5.48 1.37 -6.44
C ILE A 152 -4.12 0.69 -6.45
N SER A 153 -3.62 0.38 -5.28
CA SER A 153 -2.52 -0.55 -5.15
C SER A 153 -2.81 -1.62 -4.10
N VAL A 154 -2.41 -2.85 -4.42
CA VAL A 154 -2.62 -4.03 -3.60
C VAL A 154 -1.32 -4.79 -3.42
N SER A 155 -1.25 -5.67 -2.43
CA SER A 155 -0.09 -6.53 -2.26
C SER A 155 0.07 -7.49 -3.44
N SER A 156 1.28 -7.54 -4.01
CA SER A 156 1.59 -8.41 -5.14
C SER A 156 2.00 -9.81 -4.69
N ARG A 157 1.38 -10.85 -5.25
CA ARG A 157 1.73 -12.24 -4.93
C ARG A 157 3.13 -12.59 -5.42
N LEU A 158 3.44 -12.26 -6.67
CA LEU A 158 4.76 -12.52 -7.26
C LEU A 158 5.88 -11.75 -6.56
N GLY A 159 5.56 -10.53 -6.10
CA GLY A 159 6.50 -9.72 -5.35
C GLY A 159 6.71 -10.18 -3.90
N SER A 160 5.67 -10.72 -3.25
CA SER A 160 5.69 -11.02 -1.81
C SER A 160 6.04 -12.48 -1.47
N VAL A 161 5.65 -13.46 -2.29
CA VAL A 161 5.99 -14.88 -2.03
C VAL A 161 7.50 -15.11 -1.82
N PRO A 162 8.42 -14.47 -2.60
CA PRO A 162 9.86 -14.62 -2.36
C PRO A 162 10.32 -14.19 -0.96
N TYR A 163 9.52 -13.41 -0.21
CA TYR A 163 9.82 -13.08 1.18
C TYR A 163 9.92 -14.29 2.09
N LEU A 164 9.13 -15.33 1.84
CA LEU A 164 9.19 -16.56 2.61
C LEU A 164 10.52 -17.30 2.39
N ALA A 165 11.23 -17.00 1.31
CA ALA A 165 12.55 -17.53 1.01
C ALA A 165 13.70 -16.53 1.28
N ASN A 166 13.38 -15.31 1.73
CA ASN A 166 14.37 -14.27 2.04
C ASN A 166 13.95 -13.48 3.29
N PRO A 167 14.22 -13.99 4.49
CA PRO A 167 13.77 -13.38 5.75
C PRO A 167 14.37 -11.99 6.00
N ILE A 168 15.50 -11.67 5.34
CA ILE A 168 16.19 -10.38 5.49
C ILE A 168 15.88 -9.39 4.35
N GLN A 169 14.87 -9.65 3.54
CA GLN A 169 14.59 -8.82 2.36
C GLN A 169 14.36 -7.33 2.73
N LYS A 170 13.71 -7.04 3.87
CA LYS A 170 13.52 -5.66 4.32
C LYS A 170 14.84 -4.92 4.55
N ASN A 171 15.88 -5.61 5.05
CA ASN A 171 17.20 -5.02 5.24
C ASN A 171 17.82 -4.49 3.95
N GLN A 172 17.45 -5.05 2.79
CA GLN A 172 17.97 -4.65 1.48
C GLN A 172 17.49 -3.27 1.04
N PHE A 173 16.42 -2.75 1.65
CA PHE A 173 15.80 -1.50 1.24
C PHE A 173 15.92 -0.37 2.25
N ILE A 174 16.56 -0.60 3.41
CA ILE A 174 16.79 0.43 4.42
C ILE A 174 17.76 1.49 3.84
N LEU A 175 17.28 2.72 3.68
CA LEU A 175 18.08 3.86 3.22
C LEU A 175 18.86 4.48 4.39
N ASP A 176 18.17 4.74 5.50
CA ASP A 176 18.76 5.30 6.72
C ASP A 176 18.82 4.24 7.82
N GLU A 177 20.02 3.69 8.04
CA GLU A 177 20.28 2.70 9.12
C GLU A 177 20.31 3.33 10.52
N ASN A 178 20.42 4.67 10.62
CA ASN A 178 20.38 5.40 11.87
C ASN A 178 18.95 5.82 12.27
N SER A 179 17.96 5.48 11.45
CA SER A 179 16.55 5.75 11.76
C SER A 179 16.19 5.22 13.14
N LYS A 180 15.45 6.01 13.91
CA LYS A 180 14.91 5.61 15.22
C LYS A 180 13.64 4.77 15.12
N ASP A 181 13.13 4.52 13.90
CA ASP A 181 11.98 3.64 13.68
C ASP A 181 12.25 2.27 14.31
N PRO A 182 11.41 1.82 15.27
CA PRO A 182 11.58 0.52 15.94
C PRO A 182 11.61 -0.66 14.96
N TRP A 183 10.91 -0.54 13.83
CA TRP A 183 10.89 -1.56 12.79
C TRP A 183 12.24 -1.66 12.06
N VAL A 184 12.87 -0.52 11.75
CA VAL A 184 14.22 -0.50 11.17
C VAL A 184 15.22 -1.13 12.13
N GLN A 185 15.19 -0.72 13.39
CA GLN A 185 16.10 -1.25 14.42
C GLN A 185 15.87 -2.76 14.64
N GLN A 186 14.63 -3.21 14.58
CA GLN A 186 14.32 -4.64 14.65
C GLN A 186 14.86 -5.40 13.43
N CYS A 187 14.72 -4.85 12.23
CA CYS A 187 15.28 -5.46 11.01
C CYS A 187 16.80 -5.57 11.08
N LEU A 188 17.48 -4.55 11.55
CA LEU A 188 18.95 -4.52 11.66
C LEU A 188 19.45 -5.46 12.75
N SER A 189 18.90 -5.37 13.96
CA SER A 189 19.37 -6.13 15.13
C SER A 189 19.13 -7.64 15.02
N ARG A 190 18.11 -8.08 14.28
CA ARG A 190 17.76 -9.49 14.11
C ARG A 190 18.32 -10.12 12.84
N ARG A 191 19.05 -9.39 12.01
CA ARG A 191 19.50 -9.85 10.70
C ARG A 191 20.26 -11.17 10.77
N GLU A 192 21.27 -11.27 11.62
CA GLU A 192 22.08 -12.49 11.78
C GLU A 192 21.23 -13.66 12.29
N GLN A 193 20.44 -13.43 13.34
CA GLN A 193 19.54 -14.44 13.89
C GLN A 193 18.54 -14.95 12.84
N MET A 194 18.03 -14.06 11.98
CA MET A 194 17.09 -14.44 10.92
C MET A 194 17.77 -15.29 9.83
N ILE A 195 19.04 -15.05 9.54
CA ILE A 195 19.82 -15.87 8.60
C ILE A 195 20.12 -17.25 9.19
N GLU A 196 20.63 -17.29 10.43
CA GLU A 196 20.98 -18.54 11.11
C GLU A 196 19.76 -19.45 11.37
N GLY A 197 18.64 -18.84 11.76
CA GLY A 197 17.38 -19.55 12.03
C GLY A 197 16.56 -19.88 10.77
N PHE A 198 17.02 -19.47 9.59
CA PHE A 198 16.25 -19.67 8.36
C PHE A 198 16.27 -21.13 7.91
N SER A 199 15.08 -21.65 7.60
CA SER A 199 14.89 -22.94 6.95
C SER A 199 13.97 -22.78 5.75
N PHE A 200 14.44 -23.22 4.59
CA PHE A 200 13.63 -23.18 3.37
C PHE A 200 12.44 -24.15 3.48
N ASN A 201 11.23 -23.61 3.36
CA ASN A 201 9.99 -24.37 3.45
C ASN A 201 9.21 -24.30 2.14
N LYS A 202 9.36 -25.33 1.31
CA LYS A 202 8.67 -25.45 0.02
C LYS A 202 7.14 -25.42 0.17
N GLU A 203 6.60 -26.09 1.19
CA GLU A 203 5.14 -26.19 1.38
C GLU A 203 4.51 -24.84 1.68
N SER A 204 5.16 -24.02 2.52
CA SER A 204 4.73 -22.64 2.79
C SER A 204 4.76 -21.76 1.54
N LEU A 205 5.80 -21.89 0.71
CA LEU A 205 5.91 -21.17 -0.56
C LEU A 205 4.81 -21.56 -1.54
N VAL A 206 4.57 -22.86 -1.72
CA VAL A 206 3.53 -23.37 -2.61
C VAL A 206 2.15 -22.90 -2.13
N ARG A 207 1.86 -23.06 -0.83
CA ARG A 207 0.59 -22.58 -0.27
C ARG A 207 0.40 -21.08 -0.50
N ALA A 208 1.39 -20.27 -0.18
CA ALA A 208 1.30 -18.82 -0.36
C ALA A 208 1.10 -18.43 -1.82
N TYR A 209 1.78 -19.13 -2.74
CA TYR A 209 1.63 -18.89 -4.17
C TYR A 209 0.24 -19.28 -4.67
N GLU A 210 -0.29 -20.42 -4.23
CA GLU A 210 -1.61 -20.91 -4.67
C GLU A 210 -2.77 -20.13 -4.05
N THR A 211 -2.66 -19.80 -2.76
CA THR A 211 -3.77 -19.16 -2.02
C THR A 211 -3.72 -17.63 -1.99
N GLY A 212 -2.57 -17.02 -2.25
CA GLY A 212 -2.35 -15.60 -2.03
C GLY A 212 -2.16 -15.19 -0.56
N LEU A 213 -2.10 -16.14 0.37
CA LEU A 213 -1.98 -15.88 1.81
C LEU A 213 -0.59 -16.25 2.31
N LEU A 214 0.19 -15.25 2.74
CA LEU A 214 1.51 -15.48 3.35
C LEU A 214 1.39 -15.91 4.82
N SER A 215 0.39 -15.40 5.54
CA SER A 215 0.11 -15.72 6.94
C SER A 215 -0.88 -16.89 7.07
N ASP A 216 -0.83 -17.54 8.21
CA ASP A 216 -1.81 -18.54 8.62
C ASP A 216 -3.00 -17.82 9.27
N VAL A 217 -4.18 -17.93 8.66
CA VAL A 217 -5.39 -17.23 9.09
C VAL A 217 -5.81 -17.65 10.49
N GLU A 218 -5.83 -18.96 10.79
CA GLU A 218 -6.28 -19.47 12.06
C GLU A 218 -5.33 -19.08 13.21
N LYS A 219 -4.03 -19.18 12.99
CA LYS A 219 -3.03 -18.71 13.97
C LYS A 219 -3.12 -17.20 14.22
N THR A 220 -3.44 -16.42 13.19
CA THR A 220 -3.64 -14.98 13.33
C THR A 220 -4.87 -14.67 14.18
N LYS A 221 -5.98 -15.41 13.98
CA LYS A 221 -7.18 -15.31 14.80
C LYS A 221 -6.92 -15.72 16.25
N GLU A 222 -6.27 -16.86 16.47
CA GLU A 222 -5.92 -17.34 17.81
C GLU A 222 -5.08 -16.31 18.58
N ALA A 223 -4.05 -15.75 17.95
CA ALA A 223 -3.23 -14.70 18.55
C ALA A 223 -4.06 -13.46 18.93
N TYR A 224 -4.98 -13.04 18.04
CA TYR A 224 -5.88 -11.93 18.32
C TYR A 224 -6.82 -12.23 19.51
N GLU A 225 -7.40 -13.44 19.60
CA GLU A 225 -8.27 -13.87 20.67
C GLU A 225 -7.53 -13.95 22.02
N GLN A 226 -6.25 -14.28 21.99
CA GLN A 226 -5.35 -14.26 23.16
C GLN A 226 -4.92 -12.84 23.58
N GLY A 227 -5.48 -11.80 22.97
CA GLY A 227 -5.18 -10.40 23.30
C GLY A 227 -3.92 -9.85 22.66
N GLN A 228 -3.24 -10.61 21.78
CA GLN A 228 -2.09 -10.12 21.03
C GLN A 228 -2.52 -9.18 19.91
N THR A 229 -1.56 -8.44 19.34
CA THR A 229 -1.77 -7.60 18.16
C THR A 229 -0.97 -8.20 16.99
N PRO A 230 -1.50 -9.25 16.33
CA PRO A 230 -0.84 -9.83 15.17
C PRO A 230 -0.89 -8.88 13.98
N TRP A 231 -0.02 -9.11 12.99
CA TRP A 231 -0.16 -8.45 11.69
C TRP A 231 -1.46 -8.90 11.01
N CYS A 232 -2.06 -8.01 10.23
CA CYS A 232 -3.28 -8.30 9.47
C CYS A 232 -3.10 -9.50 8.55
N VAL A 233 -4.16 -10.29 8.39
CA VAL A 233 -4.22 -11.25 7.29
C VAL A 233 -4.18 -10.47 5.98
N THR A 234 -3.16 -10.72 5.17
CA THR A 234 -2.93 -9.98 3.93
C THR A 234 -3.14 -10.88 2.73
N TYR A 235 -4.05 -10.49 1.85
CA TYR A 235 -4.26 -11.16 0.57
C TYR A 235 -3.38 -10.53 -0.52
N HIS A 236 -2.67 -11.37 -1.26
CA HIS A 236 -1.73 -10.96 -2.30
C HIS A 236 -2.28 -11.35 -3.66
N PHE A 237 -2.43 -10.36 -4.53
CA PHE A 237 -3.05 -10.52 -5.85
C PHE A 237 -2.03 -10.94 -6.92
N MET A 238 -2.49 -11.75 -7.89
CA MET A 238 -1.83 -11.88 -9.18
C MET A 238 -2.24 -10.70 -10.09
N PRO A 239 -1.37 -10.27 -11.03
CA PRO A 239 -1.72 -9.18 -11.95
C PRO A 239 -2.97 -9.43 -12.77
N ASP A 240 -3.11 -10.62 -13.35
CA ASP A 240 -4.26 -11.02 -14.14
C ASP A 240 -5.53 -11.17 -13.30
N GLU A 241 -5.42 -11.61 -12.04
CA GLU A 241 -6.52 -11.66 -11.10
C GLU A 241 -7.09 -10.27 -10.82
N LEU A 242 -6.23 -9.30 -10.46
CA LEU A 242 -6.64 -7.93 -10.20
C LEU A 242 -7.29 -7.28 -11.44
N GLU A 243 -6.68 -7.48 -12.61
CA GLU A 243 -7.21 -6.97 -13.88
C GLU A 243 -8.60 -7.55 -14.18
N ASN A 244 -8.78 -8.85 -13.97
CA ASN A 244 -10.07 -9.53 -14.20
C ASN A 244 -11.14 -9.07 -13.21
N ILE A 245 -10.80 -8.83 -11.95
CA ILE A 245 -11.72 -8.27 -10.94
C ILE A 245 -12.19 -6.88 -11.40
N LEU A 246 -11.28 -5.99 -11.76
CA LEU A 246 -11.60 -4.65 -12.23
C LEU A 246 -12.48 -4.68 -13.50
N LYS A 247 -12.17 -5.55 -14.47
CA LYS A 247 -12.98 -5.74 -15.68
C LYS A 247 -14.41 -6.21 -15.35
N ARG A 248 -14.58 -7.14 -14.42
CA ARG A 248 -15.91 -7.63 -14.00
C ARG A 248 -16.78 -6.52 -13.40
N PHE A 249 -16.18 -5.56 -12.70
CA PHE A 249 -16.87 -4.38 -12.17
C PHE A 249 -17.01 -3.24 -13.18
N GLY A 250 -16.62 -3.44 -14.45
CA GLY A 250 -16.84 -2.50 -15.54
C GLY A 250 -15.78 -1.44 -15.72
N VAL A 251 -14.60 -1.59 -15.11
CA VAL A 251 -13.45 -0.71 -15.33
C VAL A 251 -12.84 -1.00 -16.70
N LYS A 252 -12.54 0.07 -17.44
CA LYS A 252 -11.96 0.06 -18.79
C LYS A 252 -10.57 0.69 -18.77
N ASN A 253 -9.83 0.55 -19.88
CA ASN A 253 -8.52 1.15 -20.08
C ASN A 253 -7.55 0.86 -18.90
N ILE A 254 -7.60 -0.39 -18.40
CA ILE A 254 -6.83 -0.81 -17.24
C ILE A 254 -5.34 -0.85 -17.61
N SER A 255 -4.52 -0.24 -16.76
CA SER A 255 -3.07 -0.32 -16.80
C SER A 255 -2.55 -0.80 -15.46
N LEU A 256 -1.64 -1.78 -15.48
CA LEU A 256 -0.97 -2.32 -14.31
C LEU A 256 0.49 -1.87 -14.26
N ALA A 257 1.03 -1.74 -13.05
CA ALA A 257 2.45 -1.50 -12.82
C ALA A 257 2.92 -2.18 -11.54
N GLY A 258 4.22 -2.53 -11.51
CA GLY A 258 4.90 -3.03 -10.30
C GLY A 258 5.96 -2.03 -9.83
N PRO A 259 5.56 -0.91 -9.21
CA PRO A 259 6.51 0.09 -8.76
C PRO A 259 7.58 -0.51 -7.87
N GLY A 260 8.85 -0.20 -8.19
CA GLY A 260 10.00 -0.70 -7.46
C GLY A 260 10.46 -2.11 -7.84
N ALA A 261 9.88 -2.76 -8.86
CA ALA A 261 10.33 -4.07 -9.32
C ALA A 261 11.83 -4.11 -9.67
N TYR A 262 12.34 -3.06 -10.33
CA TYR A 262 13.76 -2.96 -10.69
C TYR A 262 14.68 -2.67 -9.50
N ALA A 263 14.22 -1.94 -8.49
CA ALA A 263 15.01 -1.70 -7.28
C ALA A 263 15.42 -3.01 -6.59
N ARG A 264 14.59 -4.04 -6.70
CA ARG A 264 14.80 -5.35 -6.07
C ARG A 264 15.95 -6.16 -6.67
N THR A 265 16.36 -5.85 -7.88
CA THR A 265 17.45 -6.55 -8.58
C THR A 265 18.83 -5.92 -8.30
N ILE A 266 18.86 -4.76 -7.64
CA ILE A 266 20.08 -4.00 -7.39
C ILE A 266 20.51 -4.19 -5.94
N PRO A 267 21.80 -4.49 -5.66
CA PRO A 267 22.30 -4.61 -4.29
C PRO A 267 22.07 -3.32 -3.49
N ASN A 268 21.74 -3.47 -2.19
CA ASN A 268 21.43 -2.33 -1.31
C ASN A 268 22.49 -1.24 -1.30
N GLU A 269 23.76 -1.61 -1.25
CA GLU A 269 24.89 -0.67 -1.23
C GLU A 269 24.94 0.21 -2.50
N ILE A 270 24.53 -0.35 -3.64
CA ILE A 270 24.44 0.40 -4.89
C ILE A 270 23.19 1.28 -4.90
N LEU A 271 22.04 0.74 -4.46
CA LEU A 271 20.81 1.52 -4.32
C LEU A 271 21.01 2.73 -3.41
N LYS A 272 21.69 2.57 -2.27
CA LYS A 272 22.01 3.68 -1.36
C LYS A 272 22.84 4.77 -2.04
N LYS A 273 23.83 4.40 -2.85
CA LYS A 273 24.62 5.39 -3.63
C LYS A 273 23.74 6.16 -4.59
N ILE A 274 22.88 5.45 -5.34
CA ILE A 274 21.93 6.07 -6.27
C ILE A 274 20.98 7.02 -5.52
N MET A 275 20.38 6.56 -4.42
CA MET A 275 19.35 7.30 -3.70
C MET A 275 19.89 8.51 -2.91
N ASN A 276 21.17 8.50 -2.55
CA ASN A 276 21.83 9.61 -1.85
C ASN A 276 22.38 10.69 -2.80
N ASP A 277 22.49 10.42 -4.10
CA ASP A 277 22.83 11.41 -5.11
C ASP A 277 21.55 11.95 -5.76
N PRO A 278 21.24 13.26 -5.66
CA PRO A 278 19.99 13.81 -6.15
C PRO A 278 19.75 13.58 -7.65
N LYS A 279 20.81 13.64 -8.47
CA LYS A 279 20.71 13.44 -9.91
C LYS A 279 20.47 11.97 -10.23
N GLN A 280 21.27 11.06 -9.68
CA GLN A 280 21.13 9.63 -9.92
C GLN A 280 19.77 9.12 -9.38
N ARG A 281 19.32 9.65 -8.24
CA ARG A 281 17.98 9.35 -7.70
C ARG A 281 16.88 9.75 -8.68
N ALA A 282 16.93 10.96 -9.24
CA ALA A 282 15.94 11.42 -10.21
C ALA A 282 15.93 10.54 -11.47
N ASP A 283 17.11 10.28 -12.04
CA ASP A 283 17.28 9.42 -13.22
C ASP A 283 16.77 7.99 -12.95
N PHE A 284 17.06 7.44 -11.77
CA PHE A 284 16.61 6.09 -11.38
C PHE A 284 15.10 5.99 -11.18
N LEU A 285 14.48 6.98 -10.52
CA LEU A 285 13.03 7.04 -10.35
C LEU A 285 12.31 7.18 -11.69
N GLU A 286 12.89 7.95 -12.62
CA GLU A 286 12.36 8.07 -13.98
C GLU A 286 12.46 6.74 -14.74
N PHE A 287 13.62 6.08 -14.69
CA PHE A 287 13.83 4.76 -15.28
C PHE A 287 12.81 3.73 -14.75
N CYS A 288 12.64 3.62 -13.45
CA CYS A 288 11.63 2.72 -12.86
C CYS A 288 10.25 3.05 -13.42
N HIS A 289 9.85 4.32 -13.39
CA HIS A 289 8.53 4.73 -13.89
C HIS A 289 8.30 4.38 -15.37
N MET A 290 9.31 4.48 -16.22
CA MET A 290 9.20 4.16 -17.65
C MET A 290 8.89 2.66 -17.89
N TYR A 291 9.36 1.78 -17.01
CA TYR A 291 9.33 0.34 -17.23
C TYR A 291 8.50 -0.46 -16.22
N ASP A 292 8.05 0.14 -15.12
CA ASP A 292 7.23 -0.54 -14.10
C ASP A 292 5.92 -1.12 -14.64
N SER A 293 5.39 -0.56 -15.75
CA SER A 293 4.19 -1.07 -16.44
C SER A 293 4.47 -2.19 -17.46
N ASN A 294 5.72 -2.64 -17.57
CA ASN A 294 6.02 -3.77 -18.43
C ASN A 294 5.31 -5.04 -17.91
N PRO A 295 4.52 -5.75 -18.75
CA PRO A 295 3.71 -6.89 -18.30
C PRO A 295 4.54 -8.05 -17.69
N TYR A 296 5.82 -8.14 -18.01
CA TYR A 296 6.70 -9.18 -17.44
C TYR A 296 7.23 -8.84 -16.04
N VAL A 297 7.14 -7.59 -15.60
CA VAL A 297 7.64 -7.14 -14.30
C VAL A 297 6.56 -6.51 -13.41
N CYS A 298 5.40 -6.18 -13.94
CA CYS A 298 4.34 -5.48 -13.18
C CYS A 298 3.88 -6.22 -11.92
N GLY A 299 4.04 -7.55 -11.86
CA GLY A 299 3.78 -8.34 -10.66
C GLY A 299 4.94 -8.42 -9.66
N LEU A 300 6.12 -7.88 -9.97
CA LEU A 300 7.31 -8.03 -9.16
C LEU A 300 7.54 -6.88 -8.15
N GLY A 301 6.71 -5.83 -8.18
CA GLY A 301 6.66 -4.85 -7.10
C GLY A 301 6.30 -5.56 -5.79
N LYS A 302 7.04 -5.29 -4.71
CA LYS A 302 6.93 -6.08 -3.48
C LYS A 302 5.52 -6.09 -2.88
N ASP A 303 5.14 -5.00 -2.25
CA ASP A 303 3.83 -4.84 -1.61
C ASP A 303 2.93 -3.96 -2.50
N ASN A 304 3.27 -3.83 -3.78
CA ASN A 304 2.61 -2.90 -4.66
C ASN A 304 2.44 -3.45 -6.07
N LEU A 305 1.27 -3.96 -6.31
CA LEU A 305 0.70 -4.10 -7.64
C LEU A 305 -0.26 -2.92 -7.84
N PHE A 306 0.18 -1.94 -8.59
CA PHE A 306 -0.60 -0.75 -8.92
C PHE A 306 -1.52 -1.00 -10.10
N ALA A 307 -2.74 -0.49 -10.01
CA ALA A 307 -3.71 -0.52 -11.10
C ALA A 307 -4.41 0.83 -11.24
N LYS A 308 -4.63 1.26 -12.46
CA LYS A 308 -5.49 2.40 -12.79
C LYS A 308 -6.43 2.07 -13.93
N GLY A 309 -7.59 2.72 -13.97
CA GLY A 309 -8.56 2.55 -15.05
C GLY A 309 -9.65 3.61 -15.00
N GLU A 310 -10.57 3.51 -15.96
CA GLU A 310 -11.70 4.43 -16.16
C GLU A 310 -13.01 3.67 -16.02
N ARG A 311 -14.02 4.35 -15.51
CA ARG A 311 -15.36 3.78 -15.39
C ARG A 311 -16.28 4.23 -16.52
#